data_5c55180bf58ce9d46cc3e9e24c176582
#
_entry.id   5c55180bf58ce9d46cc3e9e24c176582
#
_cell.length_a   1.000
_cell.length_b   1.000
_cell.length_c   1.000
_cell.angle_alpha   90.00
_cell.angle_beta   90.00
_cell.angle_gamma   90.00
#
_symmetry.space_group_name_H-M   'P 1'
#
loop_
_entity.id
_entity.type
_entity.pdbx_description
1 polymer ?
#
loop_
_entity_poly.entity_id
_entity_poly.type
_entity_poly.pdbx_seq_one_letter_code
_entity_poly.pdbx_strand_id
1 'polypeptide(L)'
;MYYVLAILASVCFALQFCMMKLYQKHTENNLTSSLVFTAASAALTFPIFFALNGFRLRITALTAWICVGLAIITVVSTLNSIKILSYGKMSVYSLFMMLGGMALPYLFGIIVFSETLTDLKILGMIVLVVSLVLSSKDKNSEITAKSAGVFYLLCLLAFILNGATSILSAIQGKGWADGADNMVWGMKVTGLYDYMCLSRLFTILFCALAVPLVFLKPKEERNAELLSVKKIFKKQPVLAGALFTVISVAGFVCQQICTPHLDSSALFPITTGGTVVLSALLARVLYKEKTSGFMWFCIGLTALSTFLFMFGSMFPTTWFIGLFK
;
A
#
# COMPACT_ATOMS: atom_id res chain seq x y z
N MET A 1 18.10 -14.19 2.90
CA MET A 1 16.91 -14.37 3.76
C MET A 1 15.88 -13.25 3.52
N TYR A 2 16.25 -11.98 3.63
CA TYR A 2 15.31 -10.83 3.54
C TYR A 2 14.60 -10.68 2.18
N TYR A 3 15.25 -10.98 1.04
CA TYR A 3 14.58 -11.00 -0.26
C TYR A 3 13.46 -12.03 -0.33
N VAL A 4 13.62 -13.20 0.31
CA VAL A 4 12.57 -14.22 0.38
C VAL A 4 11.39 -13.71 1.21
N LEU A 5 11.65 -13.02 2.32
CA LEU A 5 10.60 -12.39 3.13
C LEU A 5 9.90 -11.27 2.36
N ALA A 6 10.61 -10.48 1.55
CA ALA A 6 10.02 -9.44 0.71
C ALA A 6 9.09 -10.06 -0.37
N ILE A 7 9.49 -11.18 -0.98
CA ILE A 7 8.64 -11.92 -1.92
C ILE A 7 7.42 -12.50 -1.18
N LEU A 8 7.61 -13.08 0.01
CA LEU A 8 6.50 -13.57 0.82
C LEU A 8 5.51 -12.45 1.19
N ALA A 9 6.02 -11.26 1.52
CA ALA A 9 5.18 -10.08 1.73
C ALA A 9 4.37 -9.74 0.47
N SER A 10 4.97 -9.82 -0.73
CA SER A 10 4.26 -9.62 -2.00
C SER A 10 3.12 -10.62 -2.20
N VAL A 11 3.35 -11.90 -1.87
CA VAL A 11 2.32 -12.95 -1.94
C VAL A 11 1.18 -12.64 -0.98
N CYS A 12 1.49 -12.28 0.26
CA CYS A 12 0.48 -11.91 1.24
C CYS A 12 -0.34 -10.69 0.77
N PHE A 13 0.30 -9.65 0.27
CA PHE A 13 -0.41 -8.47 -0.24
C PHE A 13 -1.25 -8.79 -1.47
N ALA A 14 -0.81 -9.66 -2.37
CA ALA A 14 -1.61 -10.10 -3.50
C ALA A 14 -2.87 -10.88 -3.05
N LEU A 15 -2.72 -11.79 -2.10
CA LEU A 15 -3.84 -12.50 -1.49
C LEU A 15 -4.79 -11.55 -0.74
N GLN A 16 -4.24 -10.54 -0.06
CA GLN A 16 -5.01 -9.47 0.59
C GLN A 16 -5.92 -8.74 -0.42
N PHE A 17 -5.41 -8.40 -1.61
CA PHE A 17 -6.24 -7.80 -2.67
C PHE A 17 -7.36 -8.74 -3.12
N CYS A 18 -7.10 -10.04 -3.22
CA CYS A 18 -8.15 -11.02 -3.54
C CYS A 18 -9.23 -11.05 -2.45
N MET A 19 -8.86 -11.06 -1.17
CA MET A 19 -9.82 -11.02 -0.07
C MET A 19 -10.61 -9.72 -0.04
N MET A 20 -9.96 -8.59 -0.31
CA MET A 20 -10.63 -7.28 -0.44
C MET A 20 -11.66 -7.30 -1.57
N LYS A 21 -11.34 -7.88 -2.73
CA LYS A 21 -12.27 -8.03 -3.84
C LYS A 21 -13.45 -8.92 -3.48
N LEU A 22 -13.20 -10.01 -2.76
CA LEU A 22 -14.25 -10.89 -2.26
C LEU A 22 -15.18 -10.16 -1.27
N TYR A 23 -14.61 -9.35 -0.38
CA TYR A 23 -15.37 -8.49 0.53
C TYR A 23 -16.25 -7.49 -0.24
N GLN A 24 -15.67 -6.76 -1.20
CA GLN A 24 -16.38 -5.77 -2.02
C GLN A 24 -17.50 -6.38 -2.87
N LYS A 25 -17.40 -7.64 -3.27
CA LYS A 25 -18.47 -8.35 -3.98
C LYS A 25 -19.77 -8.49 -3.16
N HIS A 26 -19.63 -8.50 -1.83
CA HIS A 26 -20.74 -8.72 -0.90
C HIS A 26 -21.16 -7.47 -0.12
N THR A 27 -20.43 -6.37 -0.28
CA THR A 27 -20.67 -5.11 0.40
C THR A 27 -20.73 -3.95 -0.59
N GLU A 28 -21.33 -2.85 -0.18
CA GLU A 28 -21.36 -1.63 -1.00
C GLU A 28 -20.09 -0.81 -0.78
N ASN A 29 -19.53 -0.26 -1.86
CA ASN A 29 -18.36 0.63 -1.81
C ASN A 29 -18.80 2.05 -1.46
N ASN A 30 -19.11 2.29 -0.20
CA ASN A 30 -19.44 3.61 0.33
C ASN A 30 -18.52 3.97 1.50
N LEU A 31 -18.58 5.24 1.92
CA LEU A 31 -17.71 5.77 2.97
C LEU A 31 -17.88 5.00 4.29
N THR A 32 -19.10 4.77 4.71
CA THR A 32 -19.40 4.09 5.98
C THR A 32 -18.87 2.65 5.97
N SER A 33 -19.12 1.89 4.89
CA SER A 33 -18.63 0.52 4.77
C SER A 33 -17.10 0.45 4.76
N SER A 34 -16.44 1.40 4.10
CA SER A 34 -14.97 1.45 4.03
C SER A 34 -14.34 1.84 5.37
N LEU A 35 -14.90 2.83 6.08
CA LEU A 35 -14.44 3.21 7.42
C LEU A 35 -14.65 2.08 8.43
N VAL A 36 -15.82 1.44 8.42
CA VAL A 36 -16.11 0.30 9.31
C VAL A 36 -15.18 -0.86 9.04
N PHE A 37 -14.94 -1.19 7.76
CA PHE A 37 -13.99 -2.25 7.39
C PHE A 37 -12.57 -1.94 7.88
N THR A 38 -12.08 -0.72 7.66
CA THR A 38 -10.74 -0.29 8.07
C THR A 38 -10.60 -0.30 9.60
N ALA A 39 -11.59 0.24 10.31
CA ALA A 39 -11.60 0.25 11.77
C ALA A 39 -11.70 -1.17 12.35
N ALA A 40 -12.58 -2.03 11.81
CA ALA A 40 -12.73 -3.42 12.25
C ALA A 40 -11.44 -4.23 11.99
N SER A 41 -10.82 -4.07 10.82
CA SER A 41 -9.53 -4.70 10.51
C SER A 41 -8.44 -4.22 11.48
N ALA A 42 -8.35 -2.93 11.77
CA ALA A 42 -7.41 -2.39 12.74
C ALA A 42 -7.69 -2.90 14.17
N ALA A 43 -8.96 -3.00 14.57
CA ALA A 43 -9.37 -3.51 15.87
C ALA A 43 -9.05 -5.00 16.05
N LEU A 44 -9.16 -5.79 14.98
CA LEU A 44 -8.79 -7.22 15.01
C LEU A 44 -7.25 -7.42 15.01
N THR A 45 -6.49 -6.55 14.34
CA THR A 45 -5.02 -6.65 14.28
C THR A 45 -4.34 -6.14 15.53
N PHE A 46 -4.91 -5.14 16.21
CA PHE A 46 -4.34 -4.55 17.42
C PHE A 46 -4.04 -5.58 18.51
N PRO A 47 -4.98 -6.44 18.97
CA PRO A 47 -4.70 -7.41 20.01
C PRO A 47 -3.64 -8.45 19.60
N ILE A 48 -3.54 -8.77 18.30
CA ILE A 48 -2.52 -9.68 17.79
C ILE A 48 -1.13 -9.06 17.98
N PHE A 49 -0.94 -7.83 17.54
CA PHE A 49 0.33 -7.13 17.71
C PHE A 49 0.65 -6.84 19.17
N PHE A 50 -0.36 -6.51 19.98
CA PHE A 50 -0.19 -6.26 21.41
C PHE A 50 0.25 -7.53 22.17
N ALA A 51 -0.29 -8.69 21.81
CA ALA A 51 0.15 -9.97 22.34
C ALA A 51 1.59 -10.31 21.89
N LEU A 52 1.92 -10.10 20.59
CA LEU A 52 3.29 -10.28 20.07
C LEU A 52 4.30 -9.33 20.74
N ASN A 53 3.85 -8.18 21.22
CA ASN A 53 4.68 -7.21 21.95
C ASN A 53 4.79 -7.53 23.48
N GLY A 54 4.31 -8.66 23.92
CA GLY A 54 4.33 -9.07 25.33
C GLY A 54 3.45 -8.19 26.22
N PHE A 55 2.33 -7.68 25.68
CA PHE A 55 1.37 -6.80 26.37
C PHE A 55 1.99 -5.48 26.87
N ARG A 56 3.03 -5.01 26.23
CA ARG A 56 3.69 -3.74 26.53
C ARG A 56 3.51 -2.78 25.36
N LEU A 57 3.45 -1.49 25.64
CA LEU A 57 3.34 -0.45 24.62
C LEU A 57 4.25 0.71 24.98
N ARG A 58 5.25 0.96 24.16
CA ARG A 58 6.13 2.11 24.27
C ARG A 58 5.78 3.13 23.22
N ILE A 59 5.81 4.39 23.57
CA ILE A 59 5.50 5.51 22.69
C ILE A 59 6.68 6.45 22.64
N THR A 60 7.12 6.81 21.44
CA THR A 60 8.07 7.88 21.19
C THR A 60 7.43 8.95 20.35
N ALA A 61 7.87 10.19 20.45
CA ALA A 61 7.28 11.32 19.73
C ALA A 61 7.31 11.11 18.22
N LEU A 62 8.46 10.67 17.67
CA LEU A 62 8.58 10.45 16.22
C LEU A 62 7.64 9.36 15.73
N THR A 63 7.59 8.20 16.42
CA THR A 63 6.67 7.11 16.02
C THR A 63 5.21 7.53 16.14
N ALA A 64 4.85 8.32 17.17
CA ALA A 64 3.49 8.84 17.29
C ALA A 64 3.13 9.75 16.11
N TRP A 65 4.00 10.66 15.69
CA TRP A 65 3.78 11.50 14.52
C TRP A 65 3.69 10.71 13.22
N ILE A 66 4.53 9.69 13.05
CA ILE A 66 4.44 8.76 11.91
C ILE A 66 3.07 8.06 11.88
N CYS A 67 2.62 7.55 13.03
CA CYS A 67 1.32 6.86 13.12
C CYS A 67 0.13 7.79 12.89
N VAL A 68 0.19 9.03 13.39
CA VAL A 68 -0.81 10.07 13.08
C VAL A 68 -0.83 10.36 11.58
N GLY A 69 0.32 10.55 10.96
CA GLY A 69 0.44 10.75 9.51
C GLY A 69 -0.17 9.59 8.71
N LEU A 70 0.15 8.35 9.08
CA LEU A 70 -0.41 7.14 8.45
C LEU A 70 -1.93 7.05 8.61
N ALA A 71 -2.46 7.40 9.79
CA ALA A 71 -3.89 7.37 10.04
C ALA A 71 -4.64 8.43 9.20
N ILE A 72 -4.11 9.64 9.11
CA ILE A 72 -4.64 10.71 8.24
C ILE A 72 -4.62 10.25 6.78
N ILE A 73 -3.48 9.74 6.32
CA ILE A 73 -3.33 9.23 4.94
C ILE A 73 -4.37 8.14 4.67
N THR A 74 -4.58 7.22 5.60
CA THR A 74 -5.56 6.13 5.46
C THR A 74 -6.98 6.68 5.26
N VAL A 75 -7.41 7.64 6.06
CA VAL A 75 -8.75 8.25 5.93
C VAL A 75 -8.87 9.02 4.61
N VAL A 76 -7.87 9.86 4.28
CA VAL A 76 -7.87 10.64 3.02
C VAL A 76 -7.85 9.71 1.81
N SER A 77 -7.06 8.63 1.84
CA SER A 77 -7.03 7.62 0.77
C SER A 77 -8.37 6.91 0.60
N THR A 78 -9.07 6.62 1.71
CA THR A 78 -10.41 6.02 1.67
C THR A 78 -11.40 6.96 0.98
N LEU A 79 -11.42 8.24 1.36
CA LEU A 79 -12.27 9.26 0.72
C LEU A 79 -11.94 9.43 -0.77
N ASN A 80 -10.65 9.50 -1.09
CA ASN A 80 -10.16 9.62 -2.46
C ASN A 80 -10.59 8.42 -3.33
N SER A 81 -10.43 7.20 -2.81
CA SER A 81 -10.80 5.96 -3.51
C SER A 81 -12.28 5.91 -3.87
N ILE A 82 -13.15 6.28 -2.93
CA ILE A 82 -14.60 6.30 -3.17
C ILE A 82 -14.94 7.30 -4.26
N LYS A 83 -14.35 8.49 -4.22
CA LYS A 83 -14.57 9.53 -5.22
C LYS A 83 -14.07 9.11 -6.60
N ILE A 84 -12.90 8.47 -6.68
CA ILE A 84 -12.35 7.95 -7.95
C ILE A 84 -13.25 6.85 -8.54
N LEU A 85 -13.76 5.96 -7.70
CA LEU A 85 -14.67 4.89 -8.13
C LEU A 85 -15.93 5.42 -8.84
N SER A 86 -16.40 6.62 -8.49
CA SER A 86 -17.53 7.25 -9.18
C SER A 86 -17.24 7.62 -10.64
N TYR A 87 -15.96 7.74 -11.01
CA TYR A 87 -15.52 7.96 -12.40
C TYR A 87 -15.30 6.67 -13.21
N GLY A 88 -15.42 5.49 -12.58
CA GLY A 88 -15.43 4.19 -13.26
C GLY A 88 -14.10 3.65 -13.76
N LYS A 89 -12.94 4.32 -13.50
CA LYS A 89 -11.62 3.94 -14.02
C LYS A 89 -10.67 3.40 -12.95
N MET A 90 -11.03 2.27 -12.39
CA MET A 90 -10.27 1.61 -11.33
C MET A 90 -8.83 1.26 -11.75
N SER A 91 -8.62 0.84 -13.01
CA SER A 91 -7.30 0.43 -13.50
C SER A 91 -6.29 1.57 -13.53
N VAL A 92 -6.68 2.76 -14.00
CA VAL A 92 -5.79 3.94 -14.02
C VAL A 92 -5.47 4.40 -12.60
N TYR A 93 -6.47 4.44 -11.72
CA TYR A 93 -6.27 4.75 -10.31
C TYR A 93 -5.26 3.82 -9.63
N SER A 94 -5.44 2.49 -9.80
CA SER A 94 -4.53 1.52 -9.18
C SER A 94 -3.10 1.63 -9.70
N LEU A 95 -2.91 1.98 -10.98
CA LEU A 95 -1.59 2.25 -11.56
C LEU A 95 -0.90 3.44 -10.89
N PHE A 96 -1.60 4.58 -10.77
CA PHE A 96 -1.05 5.77 -10.09
C PHE A 96 -0.71 5.47 -8.63
N MET A 97 -1.60 4.80 -7.92
CA MET A 97 -1.38 4.41 -6.53
C MET A 97 -0.14 3.52 -6.38
N MET A 98 -0.01 2.49 -7.22
CA MET A 98 1.13 1.56 -7.18
C MET A 98 2.44 2.25 -7.56
N LEU A 99 2.43 3.09 -8.60
CA LEU A 99 3.60 3.88 -8.99
C LEU A 99 4.08 4.77 -7.84
N GLY A 100 3.15 5.41 -7.11
CA GLY A 100 3.48 6.22 -5.93
C GLY A 100 4.19 5.40 -4.85
N GLY A 101 3.66 4.21 -4.55
CA GLY A 101 4.23 3.30 -3.56
C GLY A 101 5.60 2.72 -3.92
N MET A 102 6.02 2.82 -5.19
CA MET A 102 7.35 2.38 -5.64
C MET A 102 8.30 3.56 -5.87
N ALA A 103 7.86 4.56 -6.66
CA ALA A 103 8.72 5.64 -7.12
C ALA A 103 9.12 6.60 -6.00
N LEU A 104 8.16 6.98 -5.13
CA LEU A 104 8.46 7.94 -4.07
C LEU A 104 9.41 7.37 -3.01
N PRO A 105 9.24 6.15 -2.44
CA PRO A 105 10.22 5.60 -1.51
C PRO A 105 11.56 5.27 -2.17
N TYR A 106 11.59 4.94 -3.47
CA TYR A 106 12.81 4.79 -4.25
C TYR A 106 13.62 6.09 -4.28
N LEU A 107 12.99 7.19 -4.68
CA LEU A 107 13.64 8.51 -4.71
C LEU A 107 14.03 8.98 -3.31
N PHE A 108 13.16 8.77 -2.33
CA PHE A 108 13.43 9.13 -0.94
C PHE A 108 14.64 8.34 -0.37
N GLY A 109 14.71 7.05 -0.65
CA GLY A 109 15.84 6.21 -0.24
C GLY A 109 17.18 6.71 -0.78
N ILE A 110 17.22 7.10 -2.04
CA ILE A 110 18.45 7.64 -2.67
C ILE A 110 18.80 9.02 -2.11
N ILE A 111 17.82 9.95 -2.02
CA ILE A 111 18.07 11.35 -1.67
C ILE A 111 18.30 11.51 -0.18
N VAL A 112 17.52 10.84 0.66
CA VAL A 112 17.50 11.09 2.12
C VAL A 112 18.32 10.05 2.89
N PHE A 113 18.23 8.78 2.49
CA PHE A 113 19.00 7.70 3.12
C PHE A 113 20.36 7.45 2.47
N SER A 114 20.70 8.21 1.40
CA SER A 114 21.95 8.03 0.65
C SER A 114 22.15 6.58 0.17
N GLU A 115 21.05 5.92 -0.20
CA GLU A 115 21.11 4.55 -0.71
C GLU A 115 21.83 4.49 -2.05
N THR A 116 22.54 3.40 -2.31
CA THR A 116 23.35 3.25 -3.53
C THR A 116 22.45 3.20 -4.76
N LEU A 117 22.68 4.13 -5.69
CA LEU A 117 22.09 4.12 -7.01
C LEU A 117 22.92 3.20 -7.92
N THR A 118 22.28 2.21 -8.52
CA THR A 118 22.92 1.28 -9.46
C THR A 118 22.27 1.35 -10.84
N ASP A 119 23.02 1.00 -11.88
CA ASP A 119 22.53 1.03 -13.26
C ASP A 119 21.27 0.19 -13.45
N LEU A 120 21.22 -0.98 -12.80
CA LEU A 120 20.06 -1.87 -12.86
C LEU A 120 18.82 -1.29 -12.14
N LYS A 121 19.01 -0.53 -11.05
CA LYS A 121 17.90 0.15 -10.38
C LYS A 121 17.33 1.28 -11.26
N ILE A 122 18.18 2.01 -11.98
CA ILE A 122 17.75 3.04 -12.94
C ILE A 122 16.95 2.40 -14.08
N LEU A 123 17.51 1.35 -14.68
CA LEU A 123 16.83 0.62 -15.74
C LEU A 123 15.50 0.03 -15.27
N GLY A 124 15.47 -0.54 -14.07
CA GLY A 124 14.25 -1.03 -13.42
C GLY A 124 13.18 0.05 -13.30
N MET A 125 13.56 1.26 -12.87
CA MET A 125 12.62 2.40 -12.77
C MET A 125 12.09 2.81 -14.15
N ILE A 126 12.93 2.89 -15.16
CA ILE A 126 12.51 3.22 -16.54
C ILE A 126 11.51 2.17 -17.05
N VAL A 127 11.84 0.89 -16.93
CA VAL A 127 10.96 -0.21 -17.37
C VAL A 127 9.63 -0.19 -16.61
N LEU A 128 9.65 0.11 -15.31
CA LEU A 128 8.45 0.25 -14.49
C LEU A 128 7.54 1.36 -15.00
N VAL A 129 8.09 2.57 -15.19
CA VAL A 129 7.34 3.73 -15.69
C VAL A 129 6.76 3.44 -17.08
N VAL A 130 7.54 2.84 -17.98
CA VAL A 130 7.08 2.43 -19.31
C VAL A 130 5.93 1.44 -19.21
N SER A 131 6.06 0.40 -18.37
CA SER A 131 5.00 -0.59 -18.13
C SER A 131 3.69 0.07 -17.69
N LEU A 132 3.77 1.01 -16.73
CA LEU A 132 2.60 1.70 -16.18
C LEU A 132 1.95 2.64 -17.20
N VAL A 133 2.76 3.40 -17.96
CA VAL A 133 2.25 4.27 -19.03
C VAL A 133 1.58 3.46 -20.15
N LEU A 134 2.16 2.34 -20.52
CA LEU A 134 1.54 1.44 -21.51
C LEU A 134 0.21 0.88 -20.99
N SER A 135 0.18 0.39 -19.75
CA SER A 135 -1.05 -0.14 -19.15
C SER A 135 -2.20 0.88 -19.11
N SER A 136 -1.88 2.18 -18.96
CA SER A 136 -2.89 3.24 -18.95
C SER A 136 -3.55 3.49 -20.31
N LYS A 137 -2.92 3.03 -21.41
CA LYS A 137 -3.43 3.18 -22.79
C LYS A 137 -4.39 2.06 -23.22
N ASP A 138 -4.70 1.10 -22.35
CA ASP A 138 -5.67 0.04 -22.68
C ASP A 138 -7.04 0.66 -22.95
N LYS A 139 -7.57 0.43 -24.18
CA LYS A 139 -8.70 1.14 -24.79
C LYS A 139 -10.07 0.88 -24.14
N ASN A 140 -10.15 -0.01 -23.14
CA ASN A 140 -11.41 -0.40 -22.52
C ASN A 140 -12.01 0.63 -21.55
N SER A 141 -11.58 1.90 -21.62
CA SER A 141 -12.03 2.89 -20.66
C SER A 141 -12.23 4.28 -21.28
N GLU A 142 -13.49 4.65 -21.56
CA GLU A 142 -13.85 6.02 -21.96
C GLU A 142 -14.00 6.95 -20.74
N ILE A 143 -13.20 8.03 -20.64
CA ILE A 143 -13.43 9.14 -19.70
C ILE A 143 -14.22 10.22 -20.45
N THR A 144 -15.31 10.68 -19.87
CA THR A 144 -15.99 11.88 -20.34
C THR A 144 -15.03 13.07 -20.18
N ALA A 145 -14.73 13.79 -21.27
CA ALA A 145 -13.72 14.86 -21.29
C ALA A 145 -13.93 15.95 -20.22
N LYS A 146 -15.16 16.18 -19.79
CA LYS A 146 -15.53 17.20 -18.79
C LYS A 146 -15.01 16.93 -17.37
N SER A 147 -14.68 15.68 -17.01
CA SER A 147 -14.23 15.28 -15.66
C SER A 147 -12.79 14.76 -15.60
N ALA A 148 -12.09 14.76 -16.75
CA ALA A 148 -10.75 14.20 -16.87
C ALA A 148 -9.72 14.88 -15.94
N GLY A 149 -9.74 16.19 -15.85
CA GLY A 149 -8.81 16.94 -14.99
C GLY A 149 -8.94 16.59 -13.52
N VAL A 150 -10.16 16.54 -12.99
CA VAL A 150 -10.43 16.17 -11.59
C VAL A 150 -10.02 14.72 -11.33
N PHE A 151 -10.32 13.82 -12.26
CA PHE A 151 -9.94 12.41 -12.15
C PHE A 151 -8.41 12.24 -12.05
N TYR A 152 -7.63 12.89 -12.94
CA TYR A 152 -6.16 12.81 -12.88
C TYR A 152 -5.59 13.47 -11.63
N LEU A 153 -6.18 14.56 -11.13
CA LEU A 153 -5.79 15.17 -9.86
C LEU A 153 -5.99 14.20 -8.68
N LEU A 154 -7.12 13.48 -8.65
CA LEU A 154 -7.38 12.46 -7.63
C LEU A 154 -6.42 11.26 -7.76
N CYS A 155 -6.05 10.87 -8.99
CA CYS A 155 -5.02 9.86 -9.24
C CYS A 155 -3.65 10.31 -8.74
N LEU A 156 -3.27 11.57 -8.98
CA LEU A 156 -2.03 12.16 -8.46
C LEU A 156 -2.03 12.21 -6.92
N LEU A 157 -3.16 12.53 -6.32
CA LEU A 157 -3.31 12.48 -4.87
C LEU A 157 -3.11 11.05 -4.35
N ALA A 158 -3.67 10.03 -5.01
CA ALA A 158 -3.44 8.63 -4.65
C ALA A 158 -1.97 8.22 -4.77
N PHE A 159 -1.27 8.68 -5.82
CA PHE A 159 0.17 8.50 -6.00
C PHE A 159 0.95 9.04 -4.80
N ILE A 160 0.67 10.29 -4.40
CA ILE A 160 1.36 10.96 -3.28
C ILE A 160 1.05 10.25 -1.96
N LEU A 161 -0.22 9.94 -1.69
CA LEU A 161 -0.64 9.30 -0.43
C LEU A 161 -0.02 7.92 -0.25
N ASN A 162 -0.02 7.09 -1.31
CA ASN A 162 0.57 5.75 -1.22
C ASN A 162 2.10 5.79 -1.07
N GLY A 163 2.76 6.71 -1.77
CA GLY A 163 4.20 6.93 -1.61
C GLY A 163 4.56 7.47 -0.23
N ALA A 164 3.78 8.40 0.31
CA ALA A 164 3.97 8.90 1.67
C ALA A 164 3.80 7.80 2.72
N THR A 165 2.84 6.88 2.55
CA THR A 165 2.70 5.69 3.41
C THR A 165 3.98 4.85 3.40
N SER A 166 4.54 4.59 2.22
CA SER A 166 5.77 3.82 2.06
C SER A 166 6.99 4.53 2.69
N ILE A 167 7.10 5.85 2.50
CA ILE A 167 8.17 6.67 3.09
C ILE A 167 8.09 6.66 4.62
N LEU A 168 6.92 6.90 5.19
CA LEU A 168 6.74 6.89 6.66
C LEU A 168 7.07 5.51 7.25
N SER A 169 6.69 4.43 6.57
CA SER A 169 7.05 3.07 6.96
C SER A 169 8.56 2.82 6.84
N ALA A 170 9.23 3.38 5.82
CA ALA A 170 10.68 3.28 5.66
C ALA A 170 11.43 4.01 6.76
N ILE A 171 11.01 5.24 7.10
CA ILE A 171 11.60 6.04 8.19
C ILE A 171 11.54 5.26 9.51
N GLN A 172 10.38 4.73 9.86
CA GLN A 172 10.22 3.93 11.06
C GLN A 172 11.10 2.67 11.06
N GLY A 173 11.15 1.97 9.92
CA GLY A 173 11.91 0.73 9.79
C GLY A 173 13.43 0.93 9.85
N LYS A 174 13.95 1.98 9.23
CA LYS A 174 15.40 2.30 9.30
C LYS A 174 15.84 2.60 10.72
N GLY A 175 15.03 3.34 11.50
CA GLY A 175 15.37 3.64 12.88
C GLY A 175 15.36 2.44 13.81
N TRP A 176 14.65 1.38 13.45
CA TRP A 176 14.63 0.14 14.23
C TRP A 176 15.89 -0.72 14.00
N ALA A 177 16.61 -0.52 12.88
CA ALA A 177 17.79 -1.32 12.51
C ALA A 177 19.02 -1.04 13.35
N ASP A 178 19.15 0.17 13.87
CA ASP A 178 20.41 0.65 14.45
C ASP A 178 20.69 0.16 15.90
N GLY A 179 20.01 -0.91 16.33
CA GLY A 179 20.33 -1.61 17.58
C GLY A 179 19.76 -0.93 18.84
N ALA A 180 20.55 -0.85 19.92
CA ALA A 180 20.06 -0.51 21.26
C ALA A 180 19.39 0.88 21.39
N ASP A 181 19.69 1.82 20.50
CA ASP A 181 19.18 3.20 20.63
C ASP A 181 17.96 3.51 19.78
N ASN A 182 17.60 2.67 18.79
CA ASN A 182 16.44 2.86 17.91
C ASN A 182 16.24 4.33 17.50
N MET A 183 17.21 4.91 16.79
CA MET A 183 17.21 6.33 16.44
C MET A 183 17.16 6.55 14.92
N VAL A 184 16.44 7.58 14.50
CA VAL A 184 16.50 8.16 13.14
C VAL A 184 16.71 9.66 13.28
N TRP A 185 17.76 10.19 12.65
CA TRP A 185 18.12 11.61 12.71
C TRP A 185 18.18 12.18 14.14
N GLY A 186 18.72 11.38 15.10
CA GLY A 186 18.81 11.76 16.49
C GLY A 186 17.51 11.68 17.30
N MET A 187 16.40 11.24 16.69
CA MET A 187 15.12 11.04 17.35
C MET A 187 14.85 9.56 17.62
N LYS A 188 14.40 9.25 18.84
CA LYS A 188 14.06 7.87 19.22
C LYS A 188 12.80 7.40 18.48
N VAL A 189 12.86 6.17 17.96
CA VAL A 189 11.71 5.42 17.44
C VAL A 189 11.39 4.23 18.34
N THR A 190 10.16 3.73 18.26
CA THR A 190 9.78 2.52 19.00
C THR A 190 10.17 1.25 18.23
N GLY A 191 10.17 0.12 18.91
CA GLY A 191 10.34 -1.18 18.29
C GLY A 191 9.22 -1.53 17.31
N LEU A 192 9.46 -2.59 16.53
CA LEU A 192 8.56 -3.04 15.46
C LEU A 192 7.11 -3.24 15.92
N TYR A 193 6.91 -4.00 16.97
CA TYR A 193 5.56 -4.33 17.45
C TYR A 193 4.87 -3.15 18.13
N ASP A 194 5.61 -2.28 18.82
CA ASP A 194 5.08 -1.02 19.35
C ASP A 194 4.52 -0.14 18.24
N TYR A 195 5.29 0.03 17.14
CA TYR A 195 4.86 0.77 15.97
C TYR A 195 3.59 0.16 15.33
N MET A 196 3.57 -1.17 15.19
CA MET A 196 2.41 -1.88 14.64
C MET A 196 1.17 -1.67 15.51
N CYS A 197 1.29 -1.75 16.84
CA CYS A 197 0.19 -1.47 17.77
C CYS A 197 -0.29 -0.02 17.64
N LEU A 198 0.64 0.94 17.71
CA LEU A 198 0.31 2.37 17.63
C LEU A 198 -0.36 2.73 16.30
N SER A 199 0.14 2.22 15.18
CA SER A 199 -0.46 2.48 13.86
C SER A 199 -1.92 2.01 13.81
N ARG A 200 -2.26 0.85 14.41
CA ARG A 200 -3.64 0.36 14.47
C ARG A 200 -4.51 1.19 15.40
N LEU A 201 -3.98 1.56 16.56
CA LEU A 201 -4.70 2.41 17.52
C LEU A 201 -5.06 3.76 16.91
N PHE A 202 -4.10 4.44 16.28
CA PHE A 202 -4.36 5.70 15.60
C PHE A 202 -5.31 5.54 14.40
N THR A 203 -5.21 4.43 13.65
CA THR A 203 -6.17 4.15 12.57
C THR A 203 -7.60 4.05 13.10
N ILE A 204 -7.83 3.32 14.20
CA ILE A 204 -9.16 3.21 14.83
C ILE A 204 -9.65 4.61 15.24
N LEU A 205 -8.80 5.39 15.93
CA LEU A 205 -9.14 6.72 16.40
C LEU A 205 -9.53 7.66 15.25
N PHE A 206 -8.71 7.70 14.19
CA PHE A 206 -8.97 8.58 13.04
C PHE A 206 -10.17 8.11 12.20
N CYS A 207 -10.41 6.80 12.07
CA CYS A 207 -11.65 6.30 11.49
C CYS A 207 -12.87 6.72 12.30
N ALA A 208 -12.80 6.66 13.63
CA ALA A 208 -13.88 7.15 14.49
C ALA A 208 -14.10 8.66 14.35
N LEU A 209 -13.02 9.45 14.28
CA LEU A 209 -13.07 10.89 14.02
C LEU A 209 -13.62 11.24 12.62
N ALA A 210 -13.54 10.32 11.67
CA ALA A 210 -14.09 10.49 10.32
C ALA A 210 -15.59 10.13 10.22
N VAL A 211 -16.18 9.45 11.22
CA VAL A 211 -17.61 9.10 11.23
C VAL A 211 -18.52 10.32 11.06
N PRO A 212 -18.28 11.50 11.68
CA PRO A 212 -19.08 12.69 11.46
C PRO A 212 -19.22 13.12 10.00
N LEU A 213 -18.24 12.79 9.13
CA LEU A 213 -18.32 13.08 7.69
C LEU A 213 -19.51 12.38 7.02
N VAL A 214 -19.95 11.24 7.56
CA VAL A 214 -21.13 10.51 7.08
C VAL A 214 -22.41 11.33 7.36
N PHE A 215 -22.42 12.06 8.47
CA PHE A 215 -23.58 12.88 8.87
C PHE A 215 -23.70 14.18 8.08
N LEU A 216 -22.65 14.60 7.37
CA LEU A 216 -22.69 15.76 6.46
C LEU A 216 -23.42 15.43 5.14
N LYS A 217 -23.67 14.16 4.86
CA LYS A 217 -24.41 13.73 3.67
C LYS A 217 -25.93 13.96 3.79
N PRO A 218 -26.65 14.08 2.66
CA PRO A 218 -28.11 14.12 2.64
C PRO A 218 -28.73 12.94 3.40
N LYS A 219 -29.88 13.14 4.04
CA LYS A 219 -30.53 12.13 4.89
C LYS A 219 -30.78 10.80 4.15
N GLU A 220 -31.17 10.86 2.87
CA GLU A 220 -31.46 9.67 2.05
C GLU A 220 -30.20 8.84 1.82
N GLU A 221 -29.10 9.46 1.36
CA GLU A 221 -27.82 8.80 1.15
C GLU A 221 -27.26 8.22 2.45
N ARG A 222 -27.34 9.00 3.53
CA ARG A 222 -26.90 8.55 4.86
C ARG A 222 -27.65 7.32 5.34
N ASN A 223 -28.98 7.30 5.21
CA ASN A 223 -29.78 6.16 5.62
C ASN A 223 -29.49 4.92 4.78
N ALA A 224 -29.29 5.07 3.48
CA ALA A 224 -28.87 3.99 2.58
C ALA A 224 -27.50 3.43 3.00
N GLU A 225 -26.52 4.30 3.30
CA GLU A 225 -25.20 3.87 3.77
C GLU A 225 -25.26 3.16 5.13
N LEU A 226 -26.03 3.65 6.09
CA LEU A 226 -26.19 3.00 7.40
C LEU A 226 -26.87 1.64 7.29
N LEU A 227 -27.82 1.49 6.36
CA LEU A 227 -28.42 0.18 6.06
C LEU A 227 -27.42 -0.80 5.43
N SER A 228 -26.48 -0.28 4.64
CA SER A 228 -25.44 -1.11 4.02
C SER A 228 -24.47 -1.72 5.05
N VAL A 229 -24.28 -1.08 6.21
CA VAL A 229 -23.46 -1.60 7.32
C VAL A 229 -23.97 -2.97 7.79
N LYS A 230 -25.27 -3.21 7.79
CA LYS A 230 -25.83 -4.53 8.15
C LYS A 230 -25.35 -5.64 7.21
N LYS A 231 -25.02 -5.32 5.95
CA LYS A 231 -24.49 -6.31 4.99
C LYS A 231 -23.07 -6.76 5.36
N ILE A 232 -22.29 -5.90 6.04
CA ILE A 232 -20.91 -6.19 6.47
C ILE A 232 -20.89 -7.33 7.49
N PHE A 233 -21.88 -7.41 8.36
CA PHE A 233 -21.98 -8.43 9.41
C PHE A 233 -22.53 -9.79 8.93
N LYS A 234 -22.75 -9.97 7.62
CA LYS A 234 -23.07 -11.30 7.07
C LYS A 234 -21.84 -12.21 7.10
N LYS A 235 -22.08 -13.51 7.15
CA LYS A 235 -21.03 -14.54 7.28
C LYS A 235 -19.91 -14.40 6.23
N GLN A 236 -20.25 -14.15 4.97
CA GLN A 236 -19.26 -14.07 3.88
C GLN A 236 -18.35 -12.83 3.96
N PRO A 237 -18.85 -11.58 4.12
CA PRO A 237 -17.99 -10.41 4.33
C PRO A 237 -17.15 -10.51 5.60
N VAL A 238 -17.70 -11.01 6.70
CA VAL A 238 -16.96 -11.21 7.96
C VAL A 238 -15.79 -12.17 7.76
N LEU A 239 -16.02 -13.31 7.10
CA LEU A 239 -14.97 -14.28 6.82
C LEU A 239 -13.89 -13.68 5.88
N ALA A 240 -14.30 -13.00 4.81
CA ALA A 240 -13.39 -12.32 3.90
C ALA A 240 -12.56 -11.25 4.62
N GLY A 241 -13.19 -10.45 5.50
CA GLY A 241 -12.53 -9.45 6.33
C GLY A 241 -11.55 -10.05 7.35
N ALA A 242 -11.89 -11.15 7.99
CA ALA A 242 -11.01 -11.85 8.92
C ALA A 242 -9.79 -12.43 8.19
N LEU A 243 -9.99 -13.10 7.05
CA LEU A 243 -8.89 -13.60 6.21
C LEU A 243 -8.01 -12.46 5.69
N PHE A 244 -8.61 -11.37 5.19
CA PHE A 244 -7.89 -10.15 4.81
C PHE A 244 -6.99 -9.68 5.96
N THR A 245 -7.53 -9.61 7.18
CA THR A 245 -6.81 -9.12 8.37
C THR A 245 -5.61 -10.00 8.71
N VAL A 246 -5.78 -11.32 8.76
CA VAL A 246 -4.69 -12.26 9.09
C VAL A 246 -3.58 -12.20 8.03
N ILE A 247 -3.96 -12.21 6.75
CA ILE A 247 -3.01 -12.14 5.63
C ILE A 247 -2.28 -10.80 5.63
N SER A 248 -2.99 -9.69 5.90
CA SER A 248 -2.39 -8.35 6.04
C SER A 248 -1.34 -8.28 7.14
N VAL A 249 -1.63 -8.89 8.31
CA VAL A 249 -0.67 -8.97 9.43
C VAL A 249 0.60 -9.66 8.98
N ALA A 250 0.49 -10.83 8.36
CA ALA A 250 1.65 -11.59 7.89
C ALA A 250 2.47 -10.81 6.86
N GLY A 251 1.82 -10.21 5.85
CA GLY A 251 2.49 -9.41 4.83
C GLY A 251 3.19 -8.19 5.41
N PHE A 252 2.51 -7.47 6.31
CA PHE A 252 3.07 -6.28 6.94
C PHE A 252 4.25 -6.59 7.86
N VAL A 253 4.16 -7.67 8.66
CA VAL A 253 5.29 -8.13 9.50
C VAL A 253 6.50 -8.50 8.64
N CYS A 254 6.30 -9.28 7.57
CA CYS A 254 7.38 -9.65 6.65
C CYS A 254 8.05 -8.41 6.03
N GLN A 255 7.25 -7.44 5.56
CA GLN A 255 7.77 -6.21 4.96
C GLN A 255 8.55 -5.39 6.00
N GLN A 256 8.02 -5.21 7.21
CA GLN A 256 8.68 -4.40 8.24
C GLN A 256 9.96 -5.03 8.76
N ILE A 257 10.06 -6.35 8.84
CA ILE A 257 11.31 -7.04 9.16
C ILE A 257 12.37 -6.80 8.07
N CYS A 258 11.97 -6.65 6.81
CA CYS A 258 12.90 -6.36 5.72
C CYS A 258 13.39 -4.91 5.69
N THR A 259 12.58 -3.94 6.17
CA THR A 259 12.86 -2.51 6.04
C THR A 259 14.22 -2.06 6.60
N PRO A 260 14.71 -2.57 7.74
CA PRO A 260 16.04 -2.25 8.24
C PRO A 260 17.19 -2.89 7.44
N HIS A 261 16.94 -3.98 6.74
CA HIS A 261 17.98 -4.81 6.13
C HIS A 261 18.08 -4.69 4.61
N LEU A 262 17.07 -4.11 3.98
CA LEU A 262 17.05 -3.85 2.54
C LEU A 262 16.92 -2.35 2.28
N ASP A 263 17.55 -1.91 1.18
CA ASP A 263 17.35 -0.55 0.69
C ASP A 263 15.88 -0.30 0.39
N SER A 264 15.37 0.87 0.78
CA SER A 264 14.01 1.30 0.47
C SER A 264 13.79 1.35 -1.06
N SER A 265 14.84 1.74 -1.80
CA SER A 265 14.88 1.75 -3.26
C SER A 265 14.74 0.37 -3.92
N ALA A 266 14.90 -0.71 -3.15
CA ALA A 266 14.67 -2.09 -3.63
C ALA A 266 13.44 -2.73 -2.99
N LEU A 267 13.27 -2.60 -1.67
CA LEU A 267 12.21 -3.26 -0.93
C LEU A 267 10.81 -2.89 -1.45
N PHE A 268 10.54 -1.60 -1.61
CA PHE A 268 9.20 -1.16 -2.03
C PHE A 268 8.88 -1.52 -3.49
N PRO A 269 9.77 -1.37 -4.47
CA PRO A 269 9.55 -1.94 -5.80
C PRO A 269 9.33 -3.46 -5.81
N ILE A 270 10.08 -4.23 -5.03
CA ILE A 270 9.91 -5.69 -4.95
C ILE A 270 8.53 -6.04 -4.35
N THR A 271 8.19 -5.45 -3.21
CA THR A 271 6.93 -5.76 -2.52
C THR A 271 5.72 -5.28 -3.32
N THR A 272 5.73 -4.07 -3.84
CA THR A 272 4.60 -3.51 -4.59
C THR A 272 4.53 -4.07 -6.00
N GLY A 273 5.66 -4.15 -6.73
CA GLY A 273 5.72 -4.73 -8.08
C GLY A 273 5.37 -6.21 -8.08
N GLY A 274 5.92 -6.97 -7.15
CA GLY A 274 5.55 -8.37 -6.95
C GLY A 274 4.07 -8.55 -6.65
N THR A 275 3.50 -7.66 -5.83
CA THR A 275 2.05 -7.67 -5.55
C THR A 275 1.20 -7.44 -6.79
N VAL A 276 1.61 -6.51 -7.68
CA VAL A 276 0.92 -6.26 -8.96
C VAL A 276 0.87 -7.52 -9.82
N VAL A 277 2.03 -8.13 -10.04
CA VAL A 277 2.16 -9.32 -10.87
C VAL A 277 1.35 -10.48 -10.30
N LEU A 278 1.53 -10.76 -9.01
CA LEU A 278 0.85 -11.87 -8.34
C LEU A 278 -0.67 -11.64 -8.23
N SER A 279 -1.12 -10.42 -7.96
CA SER A 279 -2.56 -10.11 -7.90
C SER A 279 -3.24 -10.28 -9.26
N ALA A 280 -2.57 -9.95 -10.36
CA ALA A 280 -3.08 -10.16 -11.72
C ALA A 280 -3.16 -11.66 -12.06
N LEU A 281 -2.16 -12.45 -11.68
CA LEU A 281 -2.18 -13.91 -11.82
C LEU A 281 -3.32 -14.53 -11.00
N LEU A 282 -3.45 -14.15 -9.74
CA LEU A 282 -4.52 -14.63 -8.86
C LEU A 282 -5.91 -14.20 -9.34
N ALA A 283 -6.06 -12.98 -9.87
CA ALA A 283 -7.32 -12.51 -10.44
C ALA A 283 -7.75 -13.39 -11.64
N ARG A 284 -6.81 -13.79 -12.48
CA ARG A 284 -7.09 -14.72 -13.59
C ARG A 284 -7.49 -16.11 -13.11
N VAL A 285 -6.76 -16.65 -12.12
CA VAL A 285 -6.99 -18.02 -11.62
C VAL A 285 -8.27 -18.10 -10.78
N LEU A 286 -8.45 -17.19 -9.82
CA LEU A 286 -9.55 -17.24 -8.85
C LEU A 286 -10.86 -16.65 -9.40
N TYR A 287 -10.76 -15.56 -10.16
CA TYR A 287 -11.94 -14.83 -10.65
C TYR A 287 -12.20 -15.04 -12.14
N LYS A 288 -11.34 -15.84 -12.84
CA LYS A 288 -11.43 -16.11 -14.28
C LYS A 288 -11.51 -14.83 -15.14
N GLU A 289 -10.82 -13.77 -14.71
CA GLU A 289 -10.82 -12.49 -15.41
C GLU A 289 -10.13 -12.62 -16.76
N LYS A 290 -10.78 -12.10 -17.80
CA LYS A 290 -10.21 -12.03 -19.13
C LYS A 290 -9.26 -10.83 -19.20
N THR A 291 -7.97 -11.08 -19.21
CA THR A 291 -6.93 -10.07 -19.35
C THR A 291 -6.46 -10.05 -20.81
N SER A 292 -6.32 -8.87 -21.43
CA SER A 292 -5.84 -8.75 -22.81
C SER A 292 -4.36 -9.19 -22.90
N GLY A 293 -3.93 -9.64 -24.09
CA GLY A 293 -2.52 -9.98 -24.33
C GLY A 293 -1.58 -8.79 -24.09
N PHE A 294 -2.05 -7.58 -24.39
CA PHE A 294 -1.32 -6.35 -24.14
C PHE A 294 -1.11 -6.11 -22.64
N MET A 295 -2.13 -6.34 -21.81
CA MET A 295 -2.01 -6.24 -20.36
C MET A 295 -1.03 -7.29 -19.80
N TRP A 296 -1.00 -8.52 -20.36
CA TRP A 296 0.00 -9.52 -19.98
C TRP A 296 1.43 -9.08 -20.30
N PHE A 297 1.64 -8.40 -21.43
CA PHE A 297 2.92 -7.80 -21.77
C PHE A 297 3.33 -6.74 -20.73
N CYS A 298 2.42 -5.85 -20.33
CA CYS A 298 2.69 -4.86 -19.30
C CYS A 298 3.00 -5.50 -17.93
N ILE A 299 2.29 -6.57 -17.54
CA ILE A 299 2.59 -7.34 -16.33
C ILE A 299 3.99 -7.96 -16.41
N GLY A 300 4.37 -8.49 -17.56
CA GLY A 300 5.72 -9.01 -17.83
C GLY A 300 6.81 -7.93 -17.67
N LEU A 301 6.57 -6.72 -18.16
CA LEU A 301 7.48 -5.58 -17.95
C LEU A 301 7.58 -5.20 -16.46
N THR A 302 6.48 -5.22 -15.72
CA THR A 302 6.50 -4.96 -14.27
C THR A 302 7.29 -6.04 -13.53
N ALA A 303 7.13 -7.31 -13.91
CA ALA A 303 7.93 -8.40 -13.37
C ALA A 303 9.42 -8.21 -13.66
N LEU A 304 9.78 -7.89 -14.90
CA LEU A 304 11.15 -7.59 -15.29
C LEU A 304 11.74 -6.43 -14.46
N SER A 305 10.99 -5.35 -14.30
CA SER A 305 11.40 -4.22 -13.45
C SER A 305 11.67 -4.66 -12.01
N THR A 306 10.80 -5.48 -11.42
CA THR A 306 10.96 -6.01 -10.07
C THR A 306 12.25 -6.83 -9.94
N PHE A 307 12.57 -7.68 -10.94
CA PHE A 307 13.82 -8.41 -11.00
C PHE A 307 15.04 -7.48 -11.11
N LEU A 308 14.97 -6.44 -11.92
CA LEU A 308 16.06 -5.46 -12.08
C LEU A 308 16.35 -4.72 -10.75
N PHE A 309 15.34 -4.36 -9.99
CA PHE A 309 15.52 -3.78 -8.64
C PHE A 309 16.19 -4.78 -7.69
N MET A 310 15.76 -6.04 -7.69
CA MET A 310 16.33 -7.07 -6.83
C MET A 310 17.81 -7.32 -7.20
N PHE A 311 18.12 -7.54 -8.46
CA PHE A 311 19.50 -7.77 -8.92
C PHE A 311 20.39 -6.54 -8.74
N GLY A 312 19.86 -5.32 -8.97
CA GLY A 312 20.59 -4.08 -8.76
C GLY A 312 20.98 -3.84 -7.31
N SER A 313 20.24 -4.41 -6.35
CA SER A 313 20.62 -4.38 -4.94
C SER A 313 21.57 -5.51 -4.53
N MET A 314 21.50 -6.65 -5.20
CA MET A 314 22.41 -7.79 -4.95
C MET A 314 23.77 -7.60 -5.62
N PHE A 315 23.81 -6.96 -6.79
CA PHE A 315 25.00 -6.76 -7.60
C PHE A 315 25.12 -5.26 -7.95
N PRO A 316 25.71 -4.45 -7.04
CA PRO A 316 25.81 -3.00 -7.26
C PRO A 316 26.81 -2.67 -8.37
N THR A 317 26.34 -2.67 -9.62
CA THR A 317 27.11 -2.20 -10.78
C THR A 317 26.83 -0.72 -11.02
N THR A 318 27.89 0.07 -11.17
CA THR A 318 27.82 1.52 -11.39
C THR A 318 28.51 1.92 -12.70
N TRP A 319 28.50 1.04 -13.69
CA TRP A 319 29.21 1.24 -14.97
C TRP A 319 28.70 2.44 -15.72
N PHE A 320 27.41 2.55 -15.87
CA PHE A 320 26.74 3.68 -16.57
C PHE A 320 26.89 4.99 -15.81
N ILE A 321 26.78 4.93 -14.48
CA ILE A 321 26.91 6.13 -13.61
C ILE A 321 28.35 6.65 -13.62
N GLY A 322 29.33 5.77 -13.77
CA GLY A 322 30.74 6.14 -13.90
C GLY A 322 31.09 6.91 -15.20
N LEU A 323 30.24 6.83 -16.24
CA LEU A 323 30.38 7.59 -17.48
C LEU A 323 29.96 9.06 -17.37
N PHE A 324 29.19 9.42 -16.30
CA PHE A 324 28.69 10.78 -16.07
C PHE A 324 29.37 11.49 -14.90
N LYS A 325 30.38 10.85 -14.29
CA LYS A 325 31.32 11.44 -13.32
C LYS A 325 32.64 11.74 -14.01
#